data_24f9723d90769df28f85812df5e3cd89
#
_entry.id   24f9723d90769df28f85812df5e3cd89
#
_cell.length_a   1.000
_cell.length_b   1.000
_cell.length_c   1.000
_cell.angle_alpha   90.00
_cell.angle_beta   90.00
_cell.angle_gamma   90.00
#
_symmetry.space_group_name_H-M   'P 1'
#
loop_
_entity.id
_entity.type
_entity.pdbx_description
1 polymer ?
#
loop_
_entity_poly.entity_id
_entity_poly.type
_entity_poly.pdbx_seq_one_letter_code
_entity_poly.pdbx_strand_id
1 'polypeptide(L)'
;MNFINSLSAHLSDWVLRLASVCLAALGLVVIYGVVMRYAFNDAPPYVEQVALLLVISVAMFGAASGVHDAGHIGLDSAVKLLPAKGQFWCLVVVEILTITFAAVLLYGCEHMAASTRHDTIPTLGISEAWRYVPPMIAGVLIILFSVKHMLALFTKKTPA
;
A
#
# COMPACT_ATOMS: atom_id res chain seq x y z
N MET A 1 3.69 -14.76 20.20
CA MET A 1 2.81 -14.71 19.02
C MET A 1 1.66 -13.72 19.16
N ASN A 2 0.99 -13.63 20.33
CA ASN A 2 -0.15 -12.71 20.53
C ASN A 2 0.22 -11.21 20.38
N PHE A 3 1.41 -10.80 20.81
CA PHE A 3 1.86 -9.41 20.71
C PHE A 3 2.08 -8.95 19.25
N ILE A 4 2.73 -9.79 18.43
CA ILE A 4 2.98 -9.50 17.01
C ILE A 4 1.65 -9.46 16.23
N ASN A 5 0.71 -10.32 16.55
CA ASN A 5 -0.62 -10.33 15.93
C ASN A 5 -1.42 -9.08 16.30
N SER A 6 -1.40 -8.66 17.57
CA SER A 6 -2.08 -7.45 18.01
C SER A 6 -1.46 -6.19 17.39
N LEU A 7 -0.13 -6.11 17.34
CA LEU A 7 0.57 -4.98 16.75
C LEU A 7 0.29 -4.83 15.24
N SER A 8 0.32 -5.94 14.50
CA SER A 8 0.05 -5.90 13.05
C SER A 8 -1.41 -5.58 12.73
N ALA A 9 -2.37 -6.03 13.56
CA ALA A 9 -3.78 -5.66 13.40
C ALA A 9 -3.98 -4.16 13.63
N HIS A 10 -3.42 -3.61 14.71
CA HIS A 10 -3.49 -2.17 14.98
C HIS A 10 -2.83 -1.34 13.86
N LEU A 11 -1.67 -1.77 13.35
CA LEU A 11 -1.01 -1.11 12.21
C LEU A 11 -1.89 -1.14 10.96
N SER A 12 -2.50 -2.28 10.63
CA SER A 12 -3.41 -2.39 9.47
C SER A 12 -4.62 -1.48 9.62
N ASP A 13 -5.25 -1.44 10.81
CA ASP A 13 -6.38 -0.56 11.09
C ASP A 13 -6.03 0.93 10.94
N TRP A 14 -4.85 1.35 11.42
CA TRP A 14 -4.38 2.72 11.26
C TRP A 14 -4.11 3.07 9.81
N VAL A 15 -3.48 2.17 9.06
CA VAL A 15 -3.20 2.35 7.63
C VAL A 15 -4.50 2.43 6.83
N LEU A 16 -5.48 1.60 7.14
CA LEU A 16 -6.79 1.63 6.49
C LEU A 16 -7.54 2.93 6.80
N ARG A 17 -7.51 3.41 8.05
CA ARG A 17 -8.08 4.72 8.41
C ARG A 17 -7.39 5.85 7.66
N LEU A 18 -6.06 5.82 7.57
CA LEU A 18 -5.30 6.81 6.80
C LEU A 18 -5.69 6.79 5.33
N ALA A 19 -5.79 5.61 4.71
CA ALA A 19 -6.27 5.47 3.34
C ALA A 19 -7.68 6.03 3.16
N SER A 20 -8.59 5.79 4.11
CA SER A 20 -9.97 6.31 4.08
C SER A 20 -10.01 7.84 4.18
N VAL A 21 -9.18 8.44 5.04
CA VAL A 21 -9.06 9.90 5.15
C VAL A 21 -8.49 10.49 3.86
N CYS A 22 -7.45 9.88 3.29
CA CYS A 22 -6.90 10.31 2.00
C CYS A 22 -7.95 10.20 0.88
N LEU A 23 -8.78 9.17 0.87
CA LEU A 23 -9.85 9.00 -0.11
C LEU A 23 -10.93 10.07 0.03
N ALA A 24 -11.35 10.39 1.26
CA ALA A 24 -12.29 11.46 1.51
C ALA A 24 -11.72 12.84 1.08
N ALA A 25 -10.45 13.10 1.43
CA ALA A 25 -9.75 14.31 0.99
C ALA A 25 -9.64 14.41 -0.53
N LEU A 26 -9.35 13.28 -1.21
CA LEU A 26 -9.32 13.19 -2.68
C LEU A 26 -10.67 13.58 -3.28
N GLY A 27 -11.77 13.06 -2.75
CA GLY A 27 -13.12 13.41 -3.19
C GLY A 27 -13.40 14.92 -3.07
N LEU A 28 -13.03 15.52 -1.93
CA LEU A 28 -13.19 16.96 -1.71
C LEU A 28 -12.34 17.81 -2.67
N VAL A 29 -11.08 17.42 -2.88
CA VAL A 29 -10.16 18.11 -3.80
C VAL A 29 -10.67 18.06 -5.24
N VAL A 30 -11.17 16.89 -5.67
CA VAL A 30 -11.74 16.74 -7.02
C VAL A 30 -13.00 17.59 -7.18
N ILE A 31 -13.93 17.56 -6.21
CA ILE A 31 -15.14 18.39 -6.23
C ILE A 31 -14.76 19.88 -6.29
N TYR A 32 -13.81 20.29 -5.44
CA TYR A 32 -13.30 21.68 -5.46
C TYR A 32 -12.75 22.05 -6.85
N GLY A 33 -11.93 21.20 -7.46
CA GLY A 33 -11.38 21.45 -8.79
C GLY A 33 -12.46 21.57 -9.87
N VAL A 34 -13.51 20.75 -9.79
CA VAL A 34 -14.67 20.82 -10.71
C VAL A 34 -15.42 22.14 -10.54
N VAL A 35 -15.71 22.53 -9.30
CA VAL A 35 -16.40 23.80 -9.01
C VAL A 35 -15.60 25.00 -9.50
N MET A 36 -14.29 25.05 -9.21
CA MET A 36 -13.42 26.13 -9.68
C MET A 36 -13.39 26.22 -11.20
N ARG A 37 -13.31 25.11 -11.89
CA ARG A 37 -13.26 25.06 -13.36
C ARG A 37 -14.56 25.51 -14.00
N TYR A 38 -15.71 25.06 -13.50
CA TYR A 38 -17.00 25.31 -14.17
C TYR A 38 -17.78 26.51 -13.62
N ALA A 39 -17.64 26.83 -12.32
CA ALA A 39 -18.33 27.99 -11.75
C ALA A 39 -17.52 29.29 -11.84
N PHE A 40 -16.20 29.20 -11.68
CA PHE A 40 -15.30 30.33 -11.65
C PHE A 40 -14.43 30.48 -12.91
N ASN A 41 -14.52 29.51 -13.84
CA ASN A 41 -13.72 29.45 -15.07
C ASN A 41 -12.19 29.54 -14.77
N ASP A 42 -11.79 29.10 -13.61
CA ASP A 42 -10.41 29.03 -13.14
C ASP A 42 -10.04 27.55 -12.87
N ALA A 43 -8.90 27.09 -13.37
CA ALA A 43 -8.44 25.73 -13.22
C ALA A 43 -7.10 25.73 -12.45
N PRO A 44 -7.12 25.71 -11.10
CA PRO A 44 -5.90 25.79 -10.33
C PRO A 44 -5.01 24.55 -10.55
N PRO A 45 -3.77 24.71 -11.08
CA PRO A 45 -2.92 23.57 -11.45
C PRO A 45 -2.45 22.74 -10.24
N TYR A 46 -2.48 23.27 -9.01
CA TYR A 46 -2.14 22.53 -7.79
C TYR A 46 -3.17 21.46 -7.45
N VAL A 47 -4.41 21.57 -7.88
CA VAL A 47 -5.49 20.59 -7.60
C VAL A 47 -5.13 19.23 -8.18
N GLU A 48 -4.64 19.19 -9.42
CA GLU A 48 -4.24 17.95 -10.07
C GLU A 48 -3.06 17.29 -9.35
N GLN A 49 -2.09 18.05 -8.89
CA GLN A 49 -0.92 17.53 -8.18
C GLN A 49 -1.29 16.98 -6.81
N VAL A 50 -2.16 17.68 -6.06
CA VAL A 50 -2.66 17.19 -4.77
C VAL A 50 -3.49 15.92 -4.96
N ALA A 51 -4.35 15.87 -5.98
CA ALA A 51 -5.15 14.70 -6.29
C ALA A 51 -4.27 13.49 -6.62
N LEU A 52 -3.19 13.66 -7.41
CA LEU A 52 -2.22 12.60 -7.70
C LEU A 52 -1.54 12.07 -6.44
N LEU A 53 -1.08 12.94 -5.53
CA LEU A 53 -0.47 12.52 -4.26
C LEU A 53 -1.45 11.72 -3.40
N LEU A 54 -2.71 12.15 -3.35
CA LEU A 54 -3.76 11.46 -2.60
C LEU A 54 -4.13 10.11 -3.23
N VAL A 55 -4.24 10.01 -4.56
CA VAL A 55 -4.50 8.74 -5.27
C VAL A 55 -3.39 7.73 -4.98
N ILE A 56 -2.12 8.14 -5.10
CA ILE A 56 -0.99 7.26 -4.80
C ILE A 56 -1.06 6.79 -3.35
N SER A 57 -1.35 7.69 -2.40
CA SER A 57 -1.45 7.36 -0.98
C SER A 57 -2.58 6.36 -0.72
N VAL A 58 -3.78 6.58 -1.27
CA VAL A 58 -4.93 5.68 -1.15
C VAL A 58 -4.60 4.29 -1.72
N ALA A 59 -4.03 4.25 -2.93
CA ALA A 59 -3.71 3.00 -3.60
C ALA A 59 -2.67 2.20 -2.80
N MET A 60 -1.61 2.85 -2.34
CA MET A 60 -0.51 2.17 -1.66
C MET A 60 -0.87 1.73 -0.25
N PHE A 61 -1.54 2.57 0.55
CA PHE A 61 -2.02 2.19 1.88
C PHE A 61 -3.14 1.15 1.81
N GLY A 62 -4.04 1.27 0.82
CA GLY A 62 -5.06 0.26 0.56
C GLY A 62 -4.46 -1.09 0.19
N ALA A 63 -3.43 -1.12 -0.67
CA ALA A 63 -2.73 -2.33 -1.03
C ALA A 63 -2.03 -2.97 0.19
N ALA A 64 -1.36 -2.18 1.03
CA ALA A 64 -0.71 -2.68 2.24
C ALA A 64 -1.72 -3.30 3.24
N SER A 65 -2.88 -2.66 3.45
CA SER A 65 -3.96 -3.22 4.27
C SER A 65 -4.55 -4.48 3.62
N GLY A 66 -4.75 -4.48 2.30
CA GLY A 66 -5.22 -5.64 1.54
C GLY A 66 -4.32 -6.85 1.68
N VAL A 67 -2.99 -6.68 1.69
CA VAL A 67 -2.05 -7.79 1.94
C VAL A 67 -2.21 -8.35 3.35
N HIS A 68 -2.46 -7.50 4.37
CA HIS A 68 -2.74 -7.97 5.72
C HIS A 68 -4.01 -8.83 5.79
N ASP A 69 -5.10 -8.39 5.12
CA ASP A 69 -6.41 -9.04 5.20
C ASP A 69 -6.53 -10.22 4.19
N ALA A 70 -5.92 -10.09 3.00
CA ALA A 70 -6.02 -11.06 1.92
C ALA A 70 -5.18 -12.33 2.16
N GLY A 71 -4.37 -12.39 3.22
CA GLY A 71 -3.60 -13.59 3.57
C GLY A 71 -4.43 -14.88 3.67
N HIS A 72 -5.77 -14.77 3.61
CA HIS A 72 -6.66 -15.92 3.74
C HIS A 72 -7.88 -15.94 2.78
N ILE A 73 -8.26 -14.84 2.11
CA ILE A 73 -9.59 -14.77 1.45
C ILE A 73 -9.54 -14.97 -0.07
N GLY A 74 -8.57 -14.41 -0.77
CA GLY A 74 -8.55 -14.43 -2.24
C GLY A 74 -8.02 -15.72 -2.86
N LEU A 75 -7.03 -16.35 -2.24
CA LEU A 75 -6.42 -17.59 -2.71
C LEU A 75 -7.20 -18.84 -2.27
N ASP A 76 -8.01 -18.73 -1.24
CA ASP A 76 -8.69 -19.86 -0.60
C ASP A 76 -9.56 -20.68 -1.57
N SER A 77 -10.22 -20.05 -2.52
CA SER A 77 -11.13 -20.75 -3.43
C SER A 77 -10.38 -21.60 -4.47
N ALA A 78 -9.29 -21.10 -5.03
CA ALA A 78 -8.49 -21.81 -6.03
C ALA A 78 -7.53 -22.83 -5.37
N VAL A 79 -6.93 -22.44 -4.24
CA VAL A 79 -5.97 -23.27 -3.51
C VAL A 79 -6.65 -24.45 -2.81
N LYS A 80 -7.92 -24.35 -2.40
CA LYS A 80 -8.70 -25.46 -1.83
C LYS A 80 -8.91 -26.64 -2.79
N LEU A 81 -8.75 -26.43 -4.08
CA LEU A 81 -8.78 -27.51 -5.09
C LEU A 81 -7.48 -28.35 -5.15
N LEU A 82 -6.39 -27.85 -4.54
CA LEU A 82 -5.11 -28.56 -4.53
C LEU A 82 -4.98 -29.50 -3.30
N PRO A 83 -4.18 -30.57 -3.39
CA PRO A 83 -3.85 -31.38 -2.23
C PRO A 83 -3.09 -30.54 -1.18
N ALA A 84 -3.20 -30.91 0.10
CA ALA A 84 -2.67 -30.12 1.24
C ALA A 84 -1.20 -29.69 1.09
N LYS A 85 -0.35 -30.53 0.47
CA LYS A 85 1.05 -30.19 0.15
C LYS A 85 1.14 -29.09 -0.92
N GLY A 86 0.27 -29.13 -1.93
CA GLY A 86 0.21 -28.13 -2.98
C GLY A 86 -0.26 -26.76 -2.47
N GLN A 87 -1.25 -26.76 -1.57
CA GLN A 87 -1.73 -25.54 -0.91
C GLN A 87 -0.60 -24.82 -0.16
N PHE A 88 0.18 -25.53 0.61
CA PHE A 88 1.30 -24.97 1.34
C PHE A 88 2.35 -24.32 0.42
N TRP A 89 2.76 -25.03 -0.63
CA TRP A 89 3.76 -24.51 -1.56
C TRP A 89 3.25 -23.30 -2.35
N CYS A 90 1.98 -23.31 -2.74
CA CYS A 90 1.34 -22.19 -3.43
C CYS A 90 1.35 -20.92 -2.55
N LEU A 91 0.96 -21.03 -1.28
CA LEU A 91 0.99 -19.92 -0.32
C LEU A 91 2.42 -19.39 -0.11
N VAL A 92 3.40 -20.28 0.06
CA VAL A 92 4.81 -19.87 0.21
C VAL A 92 5.31 -19.11 -1.02
N VAL A 93 5.00 -19.59 -2.23
CA VAL A 93 5.38 -18.89 -3.48
C VAL A 93 4.75 -17.51 -3.56
N VAL A 94 3.47 -17.37 -3.22
CA VAL A 94 2.79 -16.08 -3.22
C VAL A 94 3.43 -15.09 -2.24
N GLU A 95 3.75 -15.54 -1.01
CA GLU A 95 4.42 -14.67 -0.03
C GLU A 95 5.82 -14.25 -0.49
N ILE A 96 6.58 -15.15 -1.11
CA ILE A 96 7.90 -14.83 -1.67
C ILE A 96 7.77 -13.79 -2.80
N LEU A 97 6.80 -13.97 -3.70
CA LEU A 97 6.54 -13.01 -4.78
C LEU A 97 6.12 -11.65 -4.25
N THR A 98 5.28 -11.61 -3.23
CA THR A 98 4.83 -10.37 -2.57
C THR A 98 6.00 -9.64 -1.91
N ILE A 99 6.86 -10.35 -1.18
CA ILE A 99 8.06 -9.78 -0.56
C ILE A 99 9.01 -9.25 -1.63
N THR A 100 9.25 -10.04 -2.70
CA THR A 100 10.13 -9.63 -3.79
C THR A 100 9.61 -8.37 -4.49
N PHE A 101 8.31 -8.33 -4.78
CA PHE A 101 7.66 -7.16 -5.36
C PHE A 101 7.81 -5.93 -4.47
N ALA A 102 7.53 -6.05 -3.17
CA ALA A 102 7.66 -4.95 -2.23
C ALA A 102 9.11 -4.46 -2.08
N ALA A 103 10.09 -5.37 -2.12
CA ALA A 103 11.51 -5.02 -2.08
C ALA A 103 11.96 -4.25 -3.33
N VAL A 104 11.53 -4.68 -4.53
CA VAL A 104 11.80 -3.99 -5.79
C VAL A 104 11.12 -2.61 -5.80
N LEU A 105 9.89 -2.53 -5.29
CA LEU A 105 9.16 -1.27 -5.16
C LEU A 105 9.90 -0.29 -4.23
N LEU A 106 10.35 -0.75 -3.06
CA LEU A 106 11.14 0.06 -2.14
C LEU A 106 12.42 0.59 -2.78
N TYR A 107 13.18 -0.30 -3.41
CA TYR A 107 14.41 0.08 -4.11
C TYR A 107 14.15 1.11 -5.20
N GLY A 108 13.12 0.91 -6.02
CA GLY A 108 12.75 1.85 -7.07
C GLY A 108 12.31 3.22 -6.52
N CYS A 109 11.50 3.22 -5.46
CA CYS A 109 11.05 4.46 -4.81
C CYS A 109 12.20 5.23 -4.16
N GLU A 110 13.13 4.54 -3.48
CA GLU A 110 14.32 5.15 -2.89
C GLU A 110 15.19 5.81 -3.96
N HIS A 111 15.47 5.09 -5.03
CA HIS A 111 16.28 5.60 -6.13
C HIS A 111 15.63 6.82 -6.80
N MET A 112 14.32 6.76 -7.05
CA MET A 112 13.58 7.90 -7.62
C MET A 112 13.50 9.08 -6.66
N ALA A 113 13.22 8.84 -5.38
CA ALA A 113 13.20 9.91 -4.36
C ALA A 113 14.56 10.60 -4.23
N ALA A 114 15.64 9.85 -4.32
CA ALA A 114 17.01 10.41 -4.29
C ALA A 114 17.31 11.26 -5.53
N SER A 115 16.90 10.83 -6.73
CA SER A 115 17.15 11.55 -7.97
C SER A 115 16.32 12.83 -8.10
N THR A 116 15.07 12.81 -7.60
CA THR A 116 14.14 13.96 -7.67
C THR A 116 14.14 14.85 -6.42
N ARG A 117 15.08 14.64 -5.50
CA ARG A 117 15.12 15.36 -4.22
C ARG A 117 15.26 16.87 -4.40
N HIS A 118 15.96 17.30 -5.43
CA HIS A 118 16.21 18.71 -5.75
C HIS A 118 15.17 19.30 -6.71
N ASP A 119 14.34 18.44 -7.31
CA ASP A 119 13.27 18.89 -8.18
C ASP A 119 12.09 19.32 -7.33
N THR A 120 11.52 20.46 -7.67
CA THR A 120 10.34 21.00 -7.00
C THR A 120 9.12 20.87 -7.90
N ILE A 121 7.99 20.49 -7.33
CA ILE A 121 6.70 20.57 -8.02
C ILE A 121 6.37 22.05 -8.17
N PRO A 122 6.35 22.62 -9.40
CA PRO A 122 6.26 24.08 -9.60
C PRO A 122 5.02 24.71 -8.98
N THR A 123 3.94 23.94 -8.89
CA THR A 123 2.63 24.38 -8.40
C THR A 123 2.47 24.35 -6.89
N LEU A 124 3.23 23.47 -6.20
CA LEU A 124 3.13 23.26 -4.75
C LEU A 124 4.36 23.79 -3.99
N GLY A 125 5.47 24.06 -4.68
CA GLY A 125 6.73 24.50 -4.07
C GLY A 125 7.40 23.47 -3.14
N ILE A 126 6.92 22.20 -3.15
CA ILE A 126 7.49 21.08 -2.38
C ILE A 126 8.34 20.19 -3.28
N SER A 127 9.30 19.47 -2.69
CA SER A 127 10.12 18.53 -3.44
C SER A 127 9.27 17.40 -4.04
N GLU A 128 9.58 17.01 -5.27
CA GLU A 128 8.91 15.90 -5.94
C GLU A 128 9.14 14.55 -5.23
N ALA A 129 10.19 14.44 -4.43
CA ALA A 129 10.48 13.26 -3.61
C ALA A 129 9.33 12.89 -2.65
N TRP A 130 8.48 13.83 -2.23
CA TRP A 130 7.31 13.55 -1.38
C TRP A 130 6.31 12.57 -2.01
N ARG A 131 6.29 12.48 -3.35
CA ARG A 131 5.43 11.53 -4.08
C ARG A 131 5.78 10.08 -3.79
N TYR A 132 7.03 9.80 -3.45
CA TYR A 132 7.54 8.45 -3.21
C TYR A 132 7.43 8.00 -1.74
N VAL A 133 7.09 8.91 -0.82
CA VAL A 133 6.96 8.58 0.62
C VAL A 133 5.83 7.56 0.90
N PRO A 134 4.59 7.74 0.40
CA PRO A 134 3.53 6.75 0.63
C PRO A 134 3.86 5.34 0.11
N PRO A 135 4.39 5.16 -1.13
CA PRO A 135 4.83 3.85 -1.60
C PRO A 135 5.94 3.22 -0.76
N MET A 136 6.90 4.02 -0.26
CA MET A 136 7.96 3.51 0.60
C MET A 136 7.40 2.96 1.92
N ILE A 137 6.52 3.72 2.58
CA ILE A 137 5.86 3.28 3.81
C ILE A 137 5.06 2.00 3.55
N ALA A 138 4.26 1.97 2.48
CA ALA A 138 3.47 0.82 2.11
C ALA A 138 4.33 -0.41 1.80
N GLY A 139 5.45 -0.25 1.09
CA GLY A 139 6.38 -1.33 0.80
C GLY A 139 6.95 -1.98 2.06
N VAL A 140 7.34 -1.18 3.06
CA VAL A 140 7.80 -1.69 4.36
C VAL A 140 6.68 -2.47 5.07
N LEU A 141 5.46 -1.95 5.07
CA LEU A 141 4.31 -2.60 5.70
C LEU A 141 3.95 -3.92 5.01
N ILE A 142 3.98 -3.97 3.68
CA ILE A 142 3.74 -5.19 2.90
C ILE A 142 4.78 -6.26 3.28
N ILE A 143 6.07 -5.92 3.35
CA ILE A 143 7.10 -6.87 3.78
C ILE A 143 6.83 -7.39 5.19
N LEU A 144 6.50 -6.50 6.13
CA LEU A 144 6.20 -6.88 7.51
C LEU A 144 5.01 -7.85 7.59
N PHE A 145 3.94 -7.57 6.87
CA PHE A 145 2.74 -8.42 6.87
C PHE A 145 3.01 -9.77 6.20
N SER A 146 3.70 -9.79 5.05
CA SER A 146 4.06 -11.03 4.35
C SER A 146 5.01 -11.90 5.15
N VAL A 147 6.01 -11.33 5.82
CA VAL A 147 6.92 -12.09 6.71
C VAL A 147 6.13 -12.70 7.87
N LYS A 148 5.20 -11.96 8.47
CA LYS A 148 4.32 -12.49 9.51
C LYS A 148 3.49 -13.67 9.01
N HIS A 149 2.88 -13.57 7.82
CA HIS A 149 2.09 -14.64 7.21
C HIS A 149 2.96 -15.87 6.96
N MET A 150 4.16 -15.68 6.42
CA MET A 150 5.11 -16.76 6.18
C MET A 150 5.49 -17.48 7.47
N LEU A 151 5.79 -16.75 8.55
CA LEU A 151 6.07 -17.33 9.87
C LEU A 151 4.88 -18.13 10.41
N ALA A 152 3.66 -17.64 10.24
CA ALA A 152 2.45 -18.32 10.66
C ALA A 152 2.23 -19.64 9.90
N LEU A 153 2.54 -19.70 8.60
CA LEU A 153 2.48 -20.90 7.77
C LEU A 153 3.43 -22.00 8.29
N PHE A 154 4.66 -21.64 8.64
CA PHE A 154 5.65 -22.58 9.17
C PHE A 154 5.29 -23.08 10.57
N THR A 155 4.76 -22.20 11.42
CA THR A 155 4.36 -22.58 12.79
C THR A 155 3.13 -23.51 12.79
N LYS A 156 2.19 -23.34 11.84
CA LYS A 156 1.00 -24.17 11.73
C LYS A 156 1.27 -25.59 11.19
N LYS A 157 2.45 -25.78 10.56
CA LYS A 157 2.86 -27.07 9.97
C LYS A 157 3.53 -28.01 10.97
N THR A 158 3.67 -27.65 12.25
CA THR A 158 4.20 -28.55 13.30
C THR A 158 3.07 -29.00 14.22
N PRO A 159 2.21 -29.95 13.82
CA PRO A 159 1.58 -30.87 14.77
C PRO A 159 2.53 -32.02 14.94
N ALA A 160 2.82 -32.33 16.18
CA ALA A 160 3.55 -33.53 16.59
C ALA A 160 2.90 -34.81 16.06
#